data_7bff835746b50ea87a517d62f69024f2
#
_entry.id   7bff835746b50ea87a517d62f69024f2
#
_cell.length_a   1.000
_cell.length_b   1.000
_cell.length_c   1.000
_cell.angle_alpha   90.00
_cell.angle_beta   90.00
_cell.angle_gamma   90.00
#
_symmetry.space_group_name_H-M   'P 1'
#
loop_
_entity.id
_entity.type
_entity.pdbx_description
1 polymer ?
#
loop_
_entity_poly.entity_id
_entity_poly.type
_entity_poly.pdbx_seq_one_letter_code
_entity_poly.pdbx_strand_id
1 'polypeptide(L)'
;MVDLKRRAALLLAASAASVSLSTAFAQTPVRFSLDWRFEAPNSGFMVAIDKGFYKAEGLDVTLDPGNGSVDGINRVASGSYNLAMADINSLIRFRDNPANPAIKAVFMQMNAPAFAVTSFSKSGIKTPKDLEGRLVGAPAADGAYANWAAFIKAAGIDGSKVRIENVGFPVREPMLMQGKVDAIVSFAYSSWVALRSAGHKPEDISIIYMRDFGLELYGNALLANPQFMQANPEAVRKFVRASIRGFLDASANPKDAIASVLKRNPVSNEAAETMRFAMFMNDNFYTDEVRKNGVGHVDSARLARSIDQIGESFKYSNKPKISDIYTDEFLPPASERAVPAAIASKKF
;
A
#
# COMPACT_ATOMS: atom_id res chain seq x y z
N MET A 1 -69.37 -5.21 -37.47
CA MET A 1 -68.18 -4.36 -37.85
C MET A 1 -67.53 -3.62 -36.67
N VAL A 2 -67.62 -4.17 -35.49
CA VAL A 2 -67.06 -3.50 -34.25
C VAL A 2 -65.87 -4.25 -33.64
N ASP A 3 -65.58 -5.46 -34.18
CA ASP A 3 -64.56 -6.33 -33.50
C ASP A 3 -63.16 -6.25 -34.08
N LEU A 4 -62.93 -5.67 -35.25
CA LEU A 4 -61.61 -5.55 -35.86
C LEU A 4 -60.77 -4.39 -35.27
N LYS A 5 -61.43 -3.31 -34.83
CA LYS A 5 -60.76 -2.14 -34.27
C LYS A 5 -60.28 -2.38 -32.81
N ARG A 6 -60.97 -3.24 -32.06
CA ARG A 6 -60.55 -3.62 -30.70
C ARG A 6 -59.37 -4.60 -30.71
N ARG A 7 -59.25 -5.46 -31.69
CA ARG A 7 -58.12 -6.40 -31.84
C ARG A 7 -56.83 -5.70 -32.29
N ALA A 8 -56.95 -4.66 -33.13
CA ALA A 8 -55.82 -3.87 -33.56
C ALA A 8 -55.23 -3.00 -32.39
N ALA A 9 -56.11 -2.50 -31.49
CA ALA A 9 -55.64 -1.71 -30.32
C ALA A 9 -54.95 -2.57 -29.26
N LEU A 10 -55.33 -3.84 -29.11
CA LEU A 10 -54.70 -4.77 -28.18
C LEU A 10 -53.32 -5.28 -28.68
N LEU A 11 -53.11 -5.34 -30.01
CA LEU A 11 -51.83 -5.72 -30.62
C LEU A 11 -50.81 -4.57 -30.62
N LEU A 12 -51.26 -3.31 -30.61
CA LEU A 12 -50.37 -2.15 -30.50
C LEU A 12 -49.94 -1.87 -29.03
N ALA A 13 -50.76 -2.28 -28.06
CA ALA A 13 -50.38 -2.15 -26.64
C ALA A 13 -49.38 -3.23 -26.18
N ALA A 14 -49.27 -4.34 -26.89
CA ALA A 14 -48.31 -5.41 -26.58
C ALA A 14 -46.88 -5.13 -27.11
N SER A 15 -46.71 -4.19 -28.05
CA SER A 15 -45.39 -3.85 -28.64
C SER A 15 -44.65 -2.74 -27.91
N ALA A 16 -45.24 -2.09 -26.92
CA ALA A 16 -44.62 -0.98 -26.15
C ALA A 16 -44.00 -1.43 -24.83
N ALA A 17 -44.07 -2.70 -24.47
CA ALA A 17 -43.27 -3.29 -23.44
C ALA A 17 -41.88 -3.65 -24.00
N SER A 18 -41.16 -2.65 -24.50
CA SER A 18 -39.71 -2.76 -24.68
C SER A 18 -39.11 -3.00 -23.30
N VAL A 19 -38.96 -4.28 -22.96
CA VAL A 19 -38.17 -4.73 -21.84
C VAL A 19 -36.80 -4.13 -22.07
N SER A 20 -36.50 -3.02 -21.38
CA SER A 20 -35.14 -2.58 -21.14
C SER A 20 -34.49 -3.72 -20.37
N LEU A 21 -34.01 -4.73 -21.06
CA LEU A 21 -33.02 -5.65 -20.56
C LEU A 21 -31.81 -4.79 -20.29
N SER A 22 -31.76 -4.22 -19.08
CA SER A 22 -30.53 -3.80 -18.52
C SER A 22 -29.64 -5.03 -18.55
N THR A 23 -28.79 -5.13 -19.56
CA THR A 23 -27.68 -6.09 -19.56
C THR A 23 -26.90 -5.75 -18.30
N ALA A 24 -27.19 -6.47 -17.23
CA ALA A 24 -26.32 -6.48 -16.06
C ALA A 24 -24.99 -7.01 -16.60
N PHE A 25 -24.11 -6.11 -17.04
CA PHE A 25 -22.75 -6.48 -17.38
C PHE A 25 -22.19 -7.20 -16.16
N ALA A 26 -21.85 -8.48 -16.32
CA ALA A 26 -21.22 -9.24 -15.27
C ALA A 26 -19.99 -8.45 -14.79
N GLN A 27 -19.94 -8.18 -13.48
CA GLN A 27 -18.82 -7.47 -12.89
C GLN A 27 -17.53 -8.27 -13.09
N THR A 28 -16.44 -7.59 -13.44
CA THR A 28 -15.15 -8.26 -13.57
C THR A 28 -14.63 -8.62 -12.16
N PRO A 29 -14.41 -9.91 -11.86
CA PRO A 29 -13.88 -10.31 -10.56
C PRO A 29 -12.41 -9.89 -10.43
N VAL A 30 -12.07 -9.29 -9.30
CA VAL A 30 -10.71 -8.86 -8.97
C VAL A 30 -10.35 -9.36 -7.57
N ARG A 31 -9.38 -10.28 -7.50
CA ARG A 31 -8.78 -10.70 -6.23
C ARG A 31 -7.62 -9.77 -5.89
N PHE A 32 -7.75 -9.07 -4.78
CA PHE A 32 -6.77 -8.09 -4.31
C PHE A 32 -6.26 -8.45 -2.92
N SER A 33 -4.94 -8.52 -2.76
CA SER A 33 -4.26 -8.76 -1.49
C SER A 33 -3.63 -7.48 -0.95
N LEU A 34 -3.86 -7.17 0.32
CA LEU A 34 -3.00 -6.23 1.02
C LEU A 34 -1.62 -6.87 1.28
N ASP A 35 -0.66 -6.05 1.66
CA ASP A 35 0.64 -6.50 2.19
C ASP A 35 0.59 -6.80 3.69
N TRP A 36 -0.47 -6.33 4.37
CA TRP A 36 -0.63 -6.43 5.81
C TRP A 36 -2.09 -6.64 6.21
N ARG A 37 -2.34 -6.53 7.50
CA ARG A 37 -3.68 -6.63 8.11
C ARG A 37 -4.58 -5.49 7.63
N PHE A 38 -5.87 -5.61 7.94
CA PHE A 38 -6.82 -4.53 7.79
C PHE A 38 -6.52 -3.46 8.83
N GLU A 39 -5.78 -2.44 8.43
CA GLU A 39 -5.35 -1.29 9.22
C GLU A 39 -5.53 0.00 8.43
N ALA A 40 -5.57 1.12 9.13
CA ALA A 40 -5.93 2.42 8.57
C ALA A 40 -5.11 2.90 7.36
N PRO A 41 -3.81 2.56 7.17
CA PRO A 41 -3.08 2.90 5.94
C PRO A 41 -3.73 2.36 4.65
N ASN A 42 -4.48 1.27 4.75
CA ASN A 42 -5.18 0.66 3.63
C ASN A 42 -6.68 0.99 3.58
N SER A 43 -7.16 1.92 4.42
CA SER A 43 -8.58 2.26 4.54
C SER A 43 -9.21 2.77 3.25
N GLY A 44 -8.45 3.44 2.38
CA GLY A 44 -8.95 3.92 1.09
C GLY A 44 -9.52 2.79 0.22
N PHE A 45 -8.87 1.63 0.19
CA PHE A 45 -9.38 0.45 -0.53
C PHE A 45 -10.67 -0.10 0.12
N MET A 46 -10.73 -0.11 1.46
CA MET A 46 -11.89 -0.58 2.21
C MET A 46 -13.09 0.34 2.03
N VAL A 47 -12.88 1.66 2.06
CA VAL A 47 -13.89 2.68 1.76
C VAL A 47 -14.40 2.53 0.32
N ALA A 48 -13.52 2.27 -0.64
CA ALA A 48 -13.92 2.06 -2.03
C ALA A 48 -14.84 0.83 -2.19
N ILE A 49 -14.62 -0.22 -1.40
CA ILE A 49 -15.52 -1.39 -1.34
C ILE A 49 -16.85 -0.99 -0.67
N ASP A 50 -16.80 -0.41 0.54
CA ASP A 50 -17.98 -0.16 1.36
C ASP A 50 -18.93 0.89 0.75
N LYS A 51 -18.36 1.90 0.07
CA LYS A 51 -19.14 2.93 -0.67
C LYS A 51 -19.46 2.52 -2.10
N GLY A 52 -19.09 1.31 -2.52
CA GLY A 52 -19.44 0.76 -3.83
C GLY A 52 -18.70 1.39 -5.01
N PHE A 53 -17.55 2.04 -4.79
CA PHE A 53 -16.81 2.69 -5.89
C PHE A 53 -16.30 1.67 -6.91
N TYR A 54 -15.82 0.51 -6.48
CA TYR A 54 -15.45 -0.58 -7.40
C TYR A 54 -16.66 -1.13 -8.16
N LYS A 55 -17.79 -1.31 -7.47
CA LYS A 55 -19.04 -1.77 -8.12
C LYS A 55 -19.54 -0.81 -9.19
N ALA A 56 -19.43 0.50 -8.92
CA ALA A 56 -19.78 1.55 -9.89
C ALA A 56 -18.91 1.51 -11.16
N GLU A 57 -17.67 1.03 -11.02
CA GLU A 57 -16.75 0.79 -12.15
C GLU A 57 -16.95 -0.60 -12.80
N GLY A 58 -17.93 -1.40 -12.36
CA GLY A 58 -18.18 -2.73 -12.87
C GLY A 58 -17.20 -3.79 -12.39
N LEU A 59 -16.61 -3.61 -11.22
CA LEU A 59 -15.67 -4.55 -10.60
C LEU A 59 -16.29 -5.23 -9.38
N ASP A 60 -16.06 -6.54 -9.24
CA ASP A 60 -16.34 -7.32 -8.04
C ASP A 60 -15.03 -7.63 -7.32
N VAL A 61 -14.72 -6.83 -6.29
CA VAL A 61 -13.43 -6.86 -5.60
C VAL A 61 -13.51 -7.69 -4.33
N THR A 62 -12.73 -8.77 -4.28
CA THR A 62 -12.43 -9.50 -3.05
C THR A 62 -11.11 -9.01 -2.48
N LEU A 63 -11.14 -8.55 -1.23
CA LEU A 63 -9.98 -7.99 -0.52
C LEU A 63 -9.56 -8.91 0.62
N ASP A 64 -8.32 -9.37 0.58
CA ASP A 64 -7.73 -10.21 1.61
C ASP A 64 -6.53 -9.53 2.30
N PRO A 65 -6.28 -9.81 3.60
CA PRO A 65 -5.07 -9.35 4.26
C PRO A 65 -3.85 -10.09 3.75
N GLY A 66 -2.66 -9.51 3.93
CA GLY A 66 -1.37 -10.08 3.56
C GLY A 66 -0.48 -10.36 4.76
N ASN A 67 0.69 -10.90 4.46
CA ASN A 67 1.71 -11.26 5.45
C ASN A 67 3.10 -10.77 5.00
N GLY A 68 3.20 -9.47 4.71
CA GLY A 68 4.41 -8.80 4.26
C GLY A 68 4.53 -8.66 2.75
N SER A 69 5.41 -7.77 2.32
CA SER A 69 5.58 -7.42 0.90
C SER A 69 6.04 -8.57 0.02
N VAL A 70 6.89 -9.47 0.55
CA VAL A 70 7.34 -10.66 -0.18
C VAL A 70 6.16 -11.60 -0.46
N ASP A 71 5.24 -11.77 0.50
CA ASP A 71 4.02 -12.56 0.31
C ASP A 71 3.14 -11.95 -0.78
N GLY A 72 2.91 -10.62 -0.74
CA GLY A 72 2.13 -9.91 -1.77
C GLY A 72 2.71 -10.10 -3.18
N ILE A 73 4.02 -9.99 -3.35
CA ILE A 73 4.70 -10.22 -4.63
C ILE A 73 4.49 -11.67 -5.09
N ASN A 74 4.67 -12.65 -4.21
CA ASN A 74 4.52 -14.07 -4.54
C ASN A 74 3.06 -14.42 -4.93
N ARG A 75 2.07 -13.83 -4.27
CA ARG A 75 0.64 -13.98 -4.60
C ARG A 75 0.31 -13.49 -6.02
N VAL A 76 0.86 -12.34 -6.39
CA VAL A 76 0.71 -11.80 -7.76
C VAL A 76 1.52 -12.62 -8.76
N ALA A 77 2.75 -13.00 -8.41
CA ALA A 77 3.62 -13.81 -9.28
C ALA A 77 2.99 -15.16 -9.66
N SER A 78 2.36 -15.82 -8.69
CA SER A 78 1.68 -17.11 -8.90
C SER A 78 0.34 -17.00 -9.63
N GLY A 79 -0.20 -15.77 -9.81
CA GLY A 79 -1.55 -15.56 -10.34
C GLY A 79 -2.68 -15.87 -9.36
N SER A 80 -2.38 -16.20 -8.10
CA SER A 80 -3.39 -16.41 -7.06
C SER A 80 -4.19 -15.14 -6.76
N TYR A 81 -3.57 -13.98 -6.98
CA TYR A 81 -4.20 -12.66 -6.90
C TYR A 81 -3.91 -11.87 -8.18
N ASN A 82 -4.90 -11.07 -8.59
CA ASN A 82 -4.78 -10.19 -9.75
C ASN A 82 -3.94 -8.96 -9.43
N LEU A 83 -4.11 -8.44 -8.21
CA LEU A 83 -3.44 -7.25 -7.70
C LEU A 83 -2.97 -7.51 -6.26
N ALA A 84 -1.87 -6.88 -5.85
CA ALA A 84 -1.46 -6.85 -4.46
C ALA A 84 -0.75 -5.55 -4.08
N MET A 85 -0.82 -5.19 -2.80
CA MET A 85 0.06 -4.18 -2.22
C MET A 85 1.39 -4.82 -1.86
N ALA A 86 2.48 -4.14 -2.17
CA ALA A 86 3.81 -4.50 -1.67
C ALA A 86 4.78 -3.32 -1.79
N ASP A 87 5.90 -3.39 -1.06
CA ASP A 87 7.01 -2.47 -1.20
C ASP A 87 7.63 -2.54 -2.60
N ILE A 88 7.71 -1.39 -3.29
CA ILE A 88 8.24 -1.32 -4.66
C ILE A 88 9.72 -1.70 -4.73
N ASN A 89 10.48 -1.49 -3.65
CA ASN A 89 11.91 -1.82 -3.64
C ASN A 89 12.12 -3.34 -3.54
N SER A 90 11.19 -4.06 -2.92
CA SER A 90 11.13 -5.52 -2.97
C SER A 90 10.80 -6.02 -4.37
N LEU A 91 9.91 -5.32 -5.10
CA LEU A 91 9.64 -5.61 -6.51
C LEU A 91 10.89 -5.36 -7.37
N ILE A 92 11.63 -4.27 -7.15
CA ILE A 92 12.88 -3.97 -7.87
C ILE A 92 13.85 -5.16 -7.76
N ARG A 93 14.05 -5.71 -6.57
CA ARG A 93 14.89 -6.91 -6.37
C ARG A 93 14.33 -8.17 -7.02
N PHE A 94 13.01 -8.35 -6.93
CA PHE A 94 12.34 -9.49 -7.59
C PHE A 94 12.54 -9.46 -9.11
N ARG A 95 12.54 -8.28 -9.72
CA ARG A 95 12.71 -8.08 -11.16
C ARG A 95 14.16 -8.18 -11.64
N ASP A 96 15.14 -8.31 -10.76
CA ASP A 96 16.53 -8.63 -11.11
C ASP A 96 16.63 -9.99 -11.83
N ASN A 97 15.81 -10.95 -11.48
CA ASN A 97 15.73 -12.21 -12.20
C ASN A 97 14.74 -12.11 -13.38
N PRO A 98 15.23 -12.14 -14.64
CA PRO A 98 14.38 -12.01 -15.82
C PRO A 98 13.42 -13.19 -16.03
N ALA A 99 13.65 -14.33 -15.37
CA ALA A 99 12.73 -15.47 -15.38
C ALA A 99 11.50 -15.25 -14.52
N ASN A 100 11.53 -14.29 -13.60
CA ASN A 100 10.37 -13.96 -12.79
C ASN A 100 9.27 -13.26 -13.60
N PRO A 101 7.98 -13.46 -13.26
CA PRO A 101 6.88 -12.78 -13.92
C PRO A 101 7.09 -11.27 -14.01
N ALA A 102 6.68 -10.66 -15.13
CA ALA A 102 6.85 -9.23 -15.41
C ALA A 102 5.83 -8.36 -14.66
N ILE A 103 5.78 -8.51 -13.34
CA ILE A 103 4.95 -7.70 -12.44
C ILE A 103 5.38 -6.24 -12.52
N LYS A 104 4.41 -5.33 -12.56
CA LYS A 104 4.63 -3.88 -12.50
C LYS A 104 3.79 -3.25 -11.41
N ALA A 105 4.32 -2.18 -10.83
CA ALA A 105 3.54 -1.25 -10.03
C ALA A 105 2.73 -0.33 -10.96
N VAL A 106 1.45 -0.13 -10.63
CA VAL A 106 0.48 0.64 -11.42
C VAL A 106 -0.09 1.85 -10.68
N PHE A 107 0.20 1.96 -9.38
CA PHE A 107 -0.23 3.04 -8.50
C PHE A 107 0.69 3.11 -7.28
N MET A 108 1.24 4.29 -6.99
CA MET A 108 2.04 4.53 -5.78
C MET A 108 1.14 4.97 -4.64
N GLN A 109 1.00 4.11 -3.63
CA GLN A 109 0.25 4.46 -2.43
C GLN A 109 1.13 5.21 -1.43
N MET A 110 2.30 4.68 -1.13
CA MET A 110 3.20 5.23 -0.11
C MET A 110 4.32 6.02 -0.77
N ASN A 111 4.07 7.31 -1.01
CA ASN A 111 5.03 8.18 -1.68
C ASN A 111 6.32 8.39 -0.85
N ALA A 112 6.19 8.56 0.48
CA ALA A 112 7.33 8.52 1.39
C ALA A 112 7.31 7.23 2.20
N PRO A 113 8.39 6.41 2.21
CA PRO A 113 8.38 5.14 2.92
C PRO A 113 8.31 5.33 4.43
N ALA A 114 7.58 4.44 5.10
CA ALA A 114 7.47 4.40 6.56
C ALA A 114 8.55 3.51 7.21
N PHE A 115 9.57 3.12 6.47
CA PHE A 115 10.62 2.22 6.96
C PHE A 115 11.39 2.86 8.10
N ALA A 116 11.47 2.17 9.23
CA ALA A 116 12.07 2.71 10.44
C ALA A 116 12.74 1.64 11.29
N VAL A 117 13.66 2.10 12.11
CA VAL A 117 14.16 1.37 13.28
C VAL A 117 13.49 1.98 14.50
N THR A 118 12.77 1.16 15.27
CA THR A 118 12.09 1.56 16.49
C THR A 118 12.75 0.94 17.70
N SER A 119 13.00 1.72 18.72
CA SER A 119 13.59 1.31 19.99
C SER A 119 12.94 2.06 21.16
N PHE A 120 13.30 1.70 22.39
CA PHE A 120 12.97 2.54 23.54
C PHE A 120 14.03 3.64 23.72
N SER A 121 13.60 4.85 24.09
CA SER A 121 14.48 6.00 24.33
C SER A 121 15.55 5.68 25.37
N LYS A 122 15.21 4.87 26.39
CA LYS A 122 16.15 4.40 27.44
C LYS A 122 17.28 3.52 26.90
N SER A 123 17.17 2.94 25.69
CA SER A 123 18.23 2.14 25.07
C SER A 123 19.42 3.00 24.60
N GLY A 124 19.24 4.32 24.50
CA GLY A 124 20.24 5.24 23.99
C GLY A 124 20.39 5.23 22.47
N ILE A 125 19.56 4.48 21.73
CA ILE A 125 19.58 4.44 20.27
C ILE A 125 18.85 5.68 19.74
N LYS A 126 19.60 6.68 19.29
CA LYS A 126 19.11 7.97 18.77
C LYS A 126 19.49 8.20 17.32
N THR A 127 20.59 7.61 16.89
CA THR A 127 21.13 7.72 15.53
C THR A 127 21.38 6.33 14.96
N PRO A 128 21.50 6.19 13.64
CA PRO A 128 21.85 4.90 13.03
C PRO A 128 23.16 4.31 13.59
N LYS A 129 24.14 5.13 13.94
CA LYS A 129 25.42 4.68 14.49
C LYS A 129 25.29 3.94 15.83
N ASP A 130 24.28 4.29 16.63
CA ASP A 130 24.01 3.65 17.92
C ASP A 130 23.50 2.19 17.79
N LEU A 131 23.24 1.74 16.57
CA LEU A 131 22.88 0.35 16.27
C LEU A 131 24.08 -0.61 16.29
N GLU A 132 25.31 -0.10 16.17
CA GLU A 132 26.51 -0.95 16.27
C GLU A 132 26.59 -1.60 17.66
N GLY A 133 26.80 -2.90 17.70
CA GLY A 133 26.80 -3.71 18.90
C GLY A 133 25.41 -4.18 19.36
N ARG A 134 24.32 -3.69 18.73
CA ARG A 134 22.93 -4.00 19.13
C ARG A 134 22.37 -5.24 18.45
N LEU A 135 21.33 -5.80 19.07
CA LEU A 135 20.50 -6.86 18.53
C LEU A 135 19.19 -6.27 17.99
N VAL A 136 18.97 -6.38 16.70
CA VAL A 136 17.81 -5.81 16.00
C VAL A 136 16.90 -6.92 15.50
N GLY A 137 15.65 -6.91 15.94
CA GLY A 137 14.63 -7.84 15.49
C GLY A 137 14.01 -7.41 14.17
N ALA A 138 13.97 -8.30 13.18
CA ALA A 138 13.41 -7.99 11.86
C ALA A 138 12.74 -9.23 11.24
N PRO A 139 11.48 -9.12 10.77
CA PRO A 139 10.86 -10.21 10.00
C PRO A 139 11.45 -10.29 8.59
N ALA A 140 11.82 -11.49 8.15
CA ALA A 140 12.45 -11.69 6.83
C ALA A 140 11.57 -11.26 5.64
N ALA A 141 10.23 -11.33 5.78
CA ALA A 141 9.28 -10.96 4.73
C ALA A 141 8.86 -9.47 4.76
N ASP A 142 9.40 -8.67 5.71
CA ASP A 142 9.03 -7.26 5.91
C ASP A 142 9.69 -6.37 4.85
N GLY A 143 8.89 -5.49 4.21
CA GLY A 143 9.36 -4.53 3.22
C GLY A 143 10.39 -3.54 3.79
N ALA A 144 10.26 -3.14 5.06
CA ALA A 144 11.26 -2.28 5.71
C ALA A 144 12.59 -3.02 5.88
N TYR A 145 12.57 -4.27 6.33
CA TYR A 145 13.79 -5.08 6.45
C TYR A 145 14.43 -5.36 5.10
N ALA A 146 13.63 -5.54 4.07
CA ALA A 146 14.16 -5.67 2.72
C ALA A 146 15.08 -4.51 2.31
N ASN A 147 14.90 -3.31 2.88
CA ASN A 147 15.72 -2.12 2.61
C ASN A 147 16.85 -1.90 3.63
N TRP A 148 17.05 -2.83 4.57
CA TRP A 148 18.05 -2.74 5.63
C TRP A 148 19.48 -2.53 5.12
N ALA A 149 19.92 -3.33 4.15
CA ALA A 149 21.28 -3.22 3.62
C ALA A 149 21.54 -1.87 2.93
N ALA A 150 20.54 -1.34 2.21
CA ALA A 150 20.64 -0.01 1.61
C ALA A 150 20.70 1.08 2.68
N PHE A 151 19.90 0.97 3.75
CA PHE A 151 19.94 1.90 4.89
C PHE A 151 21.29 1.89 5.61
N ILE A 152 21.81 0.71 5.95
CA ILE A 152 23.12 0.56 6.59
C ILE A 152 24.22 1.28 5.78
N LYS A 153 24.21 1.07 4.48
CA LYS A 153 25.16 1.69 3.57
C LYS A 153 25.00 3.21 3.50
N ALA A 154 23.78 3.69 3.28
CA ALA A 154 23.48 5.12 3.18
C ALA A 154 23.79 5.87 4.48
N ALA A 155 23.52 5.27 5.63
CA ALA A 155 23.79 5.83 6.95
C ALA A 155 25.26 5.70 7.40
N GLY A 156 26.13 5.04 6.61
CA GLY A 156 27.56 4.87 6.92
C GLY A 156 27.83 4.01 8.16
N ILE A 157 26.98 3.01 8.42
CA ILE A 157 27.11 2.11 9.57
C ILE A 157 27.92 0.88 9.18
N ASP A 158 28.74 0.38 10.09
CA ASP A 158 29.36 -0.95 9.94
C ASP A 158 28.33 -2.04 10.26
N GLY A 159 27.66 -2.53 9.19
CA GLY A 159 26.63 -3.55 9.32
C GLY A 159 27.09 -4.86 9.95
N SER A 160 28.40 -5.17 9.92
CA SER A 160 28.95 -6.37 10.57
C SER A 160 28.88 -6.32 12.09
N LYS A 161 28.73 -5.12 12.65
CA LYS A 161 28.56 -4.87 14.08
C LYS A 161 27.10 -4.91 14.54
N VAL A 162 26.13 -4.96 13.63
CA VAL A 162 24.71 -5.04 13.98
C VAL A 162 24.25 -6.49 13.85
N ARG A 163 23.76 -7.05 14.95
CA ARG A 163 23.21 -8.41 14.94
C ARG A 163 21.72 -8.37 14.56
N ILE A 164 21.34 -9.16 13.59
CA ILE A 164 19.95 -9.29 13.18
C ILE A 164 19.38 -10.60 13.72
N GLU A 165 18.25 -10.48 14.43
CA GLU A 165 17.42 -11.60 14.85
C GLU A 165 16.22 -11.69 13.90
N ASN A 166 16.09 -12.83 13.21
CA ASN A 166 14.91 -13.06 12.39
C ASN A 166 13.72 -13.43 13.28
N VAL A 167 12.82 -12.48 13.47
CA VAL A 167 11.63 -12.63 14.33
C VAL A 167 10.35 -12.71 13.48
N GLY A 168 9.37 -13.46 13.97
CA GLY A 168 8.04 -13.45 13.32
C GLY A 168 7.30 -12.14 13.59
N PHE A 169 6.45 -11.71 12.67
CA PHE A 169 5.62 -10.50 12.81
C PHE A 169 4.83 -10.44 14.14
N PRO A 170 4.18 -11.52 14.64
CA PRO A 170 3.39 -11.45 15.86
C PRO A 170 4.21 -11.19 17.13
N VAL A 171 5.50 -11.49 17.12
CA VAL A 171 6.38 -11.41 18.31
C VAL A 171 7.36 -10.24 18.25
N ARG A 172 7.42 -9.50 17.16
CA ARG A 172 8.38 -8.40 16.94
C ARG A 172 8.30 -7.34 18.04
N GLU A 173 7.17 -6.69 18.21
CA GLU A 173 6.96 -5.69 19.25
C GLU A 173 7.02 -6.28 20.68
N PRO A 174 6.40 -7.45 20.96
CA PRO A 174 6.60 -8.14 22.24
C PRO A 174 8.06 -8.40 22.61
N MET A 175 8.93 -8.79 21.66
CA MET A 175 10.36 -8.99 21.93
C MET A 175 11.07 -7.70 22.29
N LEU A 176 10.74 -6.57 21.64
CA LEU A 176 11.24 -5.25 22.01
C LEU A 176 10.78 -4.85 23.43
N MET A 177 9.49 -5.01 23.73
CA MET A 177 8.92 -4.68 25.05
C MET A 177 9.54 -5.52 26.17
N GLN A 178 9.89 -6.77 25.90
CA GLN A 178 10.56 -7.67 26.85
C GLN A 178 12.08 -7.49 26.93
N GLY A 179 12.66 -6.57 26.12
CA GLY A 179 14.10 -6.37 26.06
C GLY A 179 14.90 -7.54 25.47
N LYS A 180 14.23 -8.44 24.73
CA LYS A 180 14.87 -9.55 24.01
C LYS A 180 15.61 -9.10 22.75
N VAL A 181 15.25 -7.96 22.22
CA VAL A 181 15.97 -7.21 21.18
C VAL A 181 16.07 -5.75 21.60
N ASP A 182 17.14 -5.06 21.16
CA ASP A 182 17.39 -3.65 21.50
C ASP A 182 16.56 -2.70 20.65
N ALA A 183 16.27 -3.10 19.41
CA ALA A 183 15.47 -2.36 18.43
C ALA A 183 14.75 -3.33 17.48
N ILE A 184 13.81 -2.81 16.71
CA ILE A 184 13.09 -3.57 15.67
C ILE A 184 13.05 -2.78 14.38
N VAL A 185 13.09 -3.49 13.25
CA VAL A 185 12.79 -2.93 11.93
C VAL A 185 11.31 -3.10 11.65
N SER A 186 10.65 -2.01 11.23
CA SER A 186 9.20 -2.00 10.99
C SER A 186 8.78 -0.80 10.14
N PHE A 187 7.49 -0.75 9.82
CA PHE A 187 6.86 0.50 9.40
C PHE A 187 6.57 1.33 10.66
N ALA A 188 7.01 2.58 10.69
CA ALA A 188 6.96 3.46 11.86
C ALA A 188 5.58 3.52 12.53
N TYR A 189 4.51 3.71 11.74
CA TYR A 189 3.16 3.75 12.27
C TYR A 189 2.70 2.43 12.91
N SER A 190 3.22 1.28 12.46
CA SER A 190 2.85 -0.03 13.02
C SER A 190 3.48 -0.21 14.41
N SER A 191 4.79 -0.03 14.53
CA SER A 191 5.49 -0.16 15.82
C SER A 191 5.09 0.92 16.82
N TRP A 192 4.97 2.19 16.35
CA TRP A 192 4.51 3.28 17.20
C TRP A 192 3.16 2.97 17.83
N VAL A 193 2.14 2.67 17.00
CA VAL A 193 0.78 2.41 17.49
C VAL A 193 0.75 1.17 18.40
N ALA A 194 1.51 0.12 18.09
CA ALA A 194 1.58 -1.07 18.94
C ALA A 194 2.15 -0.74 20.33
N LEU A 195 3.25 0.00 20.40
CA LEU A 195 3.85 0.43 21.67
C LEU A 195 2.94 1.40 22.44
N ARG A 196 2.31 2.35 21.75
CA ARG A 196 1.34 3.28 22.34
C ARG A 196 0.12 2.52 22.92
N SER A 197 -0.39 1.55 22.20
CA SER A 197 -1.49 0.70 22.65
C SER A 197 -1.13 -0.20 23.84
N ALA A 198 0.17 -0.52 23.97
CA ALA A 198 0.71 -1.23 25.14
C ALA A 198 0.97 -0.31 26.35
N GLY A 199 0.63 0.99 26.26
CA GLY A 199 0.72 1.96 27.36
C GLY A 199 2.05 2.73 27.45
N HIS A 200 2.99 2.54 26.51
CA HIS A 200 4.22 3.34 26.48
C HIS A 200 3.91 4.77 26.03
N LYS A 201 4.58 5.75 26.66
CA LYS A 201 4.40 7.17 26.33
C LYS A 201 5.20 7.55 25.07
N PRO A 202 4.85 8.66 24.38
CA PRO A 202 5.62 9.14 23.22
C PRO A 202 7.11 9.31 23.51
N GLU A 203 7.46 9.86 24.65
CA GLU A 203 8.83 10.10 25.10
C GLU A 203 9.64 8.82 25.35
N ASP A 204 8.97 7.70 25.56
CA ASP A 204 9.61 6.40 25.77
C ASP A 204 10.06 5.74 24.46
N ILE A 205 9.58 6.23 23.30
CA ILE A 205 9.75 5.58 22.00
C ILE A 205 10.69 6.42 21.14
N SER A 206 11.72 5.79 20.60
CA SER A 206 12.64 6.36 19.63
C SER A 206 12.39 5.74 18.25
N ILE A 207 12.23 6.58 17.23
CA ILE A 207 12.07 6.16 15.84
C ILE A 207 13.13 6.80 14.97
N ILE A 208 13.88 5.99 14.24
CA ILE A 208 14.84 6.42 13.22
C ILE A 208 14.21 6.07 11.87
N TYR A 209 13.74 7.06 11.13
CA TYR A 209 13.26 6.85 9.76
C TYR A 209 14.43 6.64 8.82
N MET A 210 14.42 5.57 8.05
CA MET A 210 15.51 5.26 7.12
C MET A 210 15.67 6.34 6.02
N ARG A 211 14.56 6.98 5.64
CA ARG A 211 14.54 8.07 4.65
C ARG A 211 15.34 9.31 5.06
N ASP A 212 15.49 9.55 6.36
CA ASP A 212 16.21 10.73 6.87
C ASP A 212 17.74 10.61 6.74
N PHE A 213 18.20 9.44 6.27
CA PHE A 213 19.62 9.11 6.12
C PHE A 213 20.00 8.81 4.66
N GLY A 214 19.45 9.59 3.73
CA GLY A 214 19.88 9.60 2.32
C GLY A 214 19.20 8.57 1.39
N LEU A 215 18.21 7.84 1.87
CA LEU A 215 17.44 6.94 1.02
C LEU A 215 16.28 7.67 0.31
N GLU A 216 16.37 7.81 -1.01
CA GLU A 216 15.34 8.43 -1.83
C GLU A 216 14.32 7.38 -2.37
N LEU A 217 13.92 6.45 -1.52
CA LEU A 217 13.03 5.36 -1.90
C LEU A 217 11.56 5.78 -1.90
N TYR A 218 10.75 5.05 -2.65
CA TYR A 218 9.31 4.95 -2.46
C TYR A 218 8.98 3.81 -1.51
N GLY A 219 7.73 3.74 -1.05
CA GLY A 219 7.25 2.64 -0.21
C GLY A 219 6.32 1.68 -0.97
N ASN A 220 5.15 1.39 -0.39
CA ASN A 220 4.20 0.45 -0.96
C ASN A 220 3.50 0.99 -2.20
N ALA A 221 3.39 0.11 -3.20
CA ALA A 221 2.69 0.33 -4.45
C ALA A 221 1.68 -0.79 -4.72
N LEU A 222 0.68 -0.50 -5.54
CA LEU A 222 -0.22 -1.50 -6.09
C LEU A 222 0.48 -2.21 -7.24
N LEU A 223 0.68 -3.50 -7.10
CA LEU A 223 1.30 -4.38 -8.08
C LEU A 223 0.23 -5.13 -8.87
N ALA A 224 0.46 -5.31 -10.18
CA ALA A 224 -0.46 -6.01 -11.06
C ALA A 224 0.18 -7.27 -11.65
N ASN A 225 -0.59 -8.37 -11.65
CA ASN A 225 -0.23 -9.59 -12.35
C ASN A 225 -0.17 -9.32 -13.86
N PRO A 226 0.91 -9.70 -14.57
CA PRO A 226 1.11 -9.35 -15.97
C PRO A 226 0.04 -9.93 -16.89
N GLN A 227 -0.43 -11.16 -16.66
CA GLN A 227 -1.48 -11.79 -17.46
C GLN A 227 -2.83 -11.09 -17.26
N PHE A 228 -3.16 -10.75 -16.00
CA PHE A 228 -4.38 -10.00 -15.69
C PHE A 228 -4.35 -8.60 -16.30
N MET A 229 -3.23 -7.89 -16.17
CA MET A 229 -3.01 -6.56 -16.73
C MET A 229 -3.17 -6.54 -18.26
N GLN A 230 -2.63 -7.56 -18.95
CA GLN A 230 -2.72 -7.71 -20.38
C GLN A 230 -4.16 -8.08 -20.84
N ALA A 231 -4.82 -9.01 -20.14
CA ALA A 231 -6.15 -9.49 -20.51
C ALA A 231 -7.26 -8.51 -20.13
N ASN A 232 -7.07 -7.71 -19.06
CA ASN A 232 -8.09 -6.84 -18.47
C ASN A 232 -7.54 -5.42 -18.17
N PRO A 233 -6.96 -4.70 -19.14
CA PRO A 233 -6.33 -3.39 -18.88
C PRO A 233 -7.34 -2.38 -18.34
N GLU A 234 -8.58 -2.40 -18.82
CA GLU A 234 -9.64 -1.52 -18.33
C GLU A 234 -10.04 -1.82 -16.88
N ALA A 235 -10.02 -3.09 -16.47
CA ALA A 235 -10.28 -3.43 -15.06
C ALA A 235 -9.20 -2.86 -14.14
N VAL A 236 -7.93 -2.86 -14.56
CA VAL A 236 -6.82 -2.24 -13.81
C VAL A 236 -7.01 -0.72 -13.71
N ARG A 237 -7.33 -0.02 -14.83
CA ARG A 237 -7.61 1.43 -14.82
C ARG A 237 -8.75 1.79 -13.87
N LYS A 238 -9.85 1.06 -13.96
CA LYS A 238 -11.04 1.23 -13.12
C LYS A 238 -10.74 0.97 -11.65
N PHE A 239 -9.94 -0.08 -11.36
CA PHE A 239 -9.52 -0.37 -10.00
C PHE A 239 -8.68 0.77 -9.41
N VAL A 240 -7.69 1.27 -10.14
CA VAL A 240 -6.84 2.39 -9.72
C VAL A 240 -7.69 3.64 -9.49
N ARG A 241 -8.59 3.99 -10.42
CA ARG A 241 -9.50 5.15 -10.28
C ARG A 241 -10.37 5.05 -9.03
N ALA A 242 -11.03 3.92 -8.82
CA ALA A 242 -11.88 3.68 -7.65
C ALA A 242 -11.07 3.72 -6.34
N SER A 243 -9.84 3.19 -6.34
CA SER A 243 -8.93 3.24 -5.21
C SER A 243 -8.55 4.67 -4.84
N ILE A 244 -8.15 5.48 -5.83
CA ILE A 244 -7.83 6.91 -5.62
C ILE A 244 -9.03 7.64 -5.02
N ARG A 245 -10.24 7.44 -5.58
CA ARG A 245 -11.47 8.00 -5.02
C ARG A 245 -11.68 7.56 -3.58
N GLY A 246 -11.39 6.29 -3.25
CA GLY A 246 -11.48 5.76 -1.89
C GLY A 246 -10.50 6.44 -0.93
N PHE A 247 -9.27 6.69 -1.33
CA PHE A 247 -8.28 7.42 -0.50
C PHE A 247 -8.66 8.89 -0.31
N LEU A 248 -9.14 9.57 -1.33
CA LEU A 248 -9.61 10.95 -1.23
C LEU A 248 -10.84 11.05 -0.32
N ASP A 249 -11.79 10.11 -0.43
CA ASP A 249 -12.97 10.05 0.45
C ASP A 249 -12.57 9.73 1.89
N ALA A 250 -11.69 8.75 2.13
CA ALA A 250 -11.16 8.42 3.45
C ALA A 250 -10.50 9.63 4.12
N SER A 251 -9.80 10.45 3.34
CA SER A 251 -9.16 11.68 3.84
C SER A 251 -10.15 12.80 4.16
N ALA A 252 -11.22 12.90 3.37
CA ALA A 252 -12.32 13.83 3.66
C ALA A 252 -13.11 13.40 4.91
N ASN A 253 -13.33 12.10 5.07
CA ASN A 253 -14.17 11.47 6.08
C ASN A 253 -13.38 10.42 6.91
N PRO A 254 -12.41 10.82 7.76
CA PRO A 254 -11.58 9.87 8.52
C PRO A 254 -12.37 8.89 9.40
N LYS A 255 -13.51 9.33 9.95
CA LYS A 255 -14.39 8.46 10.76
C LYS A 255 -14.92 7.27 9.95
N ASP A 256 -15.35 7.50 8.70
CA ASP A 256 -15.81 6.43 7.80
C ASP A 256 -14.65 5.48 7.46
N ALA A 257 -13.46 6.04 7.27
CA ALA A 257 -12.24 5.25 7.02
C ALA A 257 -11.94 4.30 8.19
N ILE A 258 -11.97 4.81 9.41
CA ILE A 258 -11.76 4.00 10.62
C ILE A 258 -12.87 2.97 10.80
N ALA A 259 -14.13 3.33 10.59
CA ALA A 259 -15.25 2.39 10.65
C ALA A 259 -15.10 1.23 9.66
N SER A 260 -14.63 1.52 8.42
CA SER A 260 -14.34 0.50 7.40
C SER A 260 -13.23 -0.48 7.85
N VAL A 261 -12.24 0.00 8.59
CA VAL A 261 -11.17 -0.85 9.17
C VAL A 261 -11.75 -1.73 10.27
N LEU A 262 -12.44 -1.14 11.26
CA LEU A 262 -12.97 -1.87 12.41
C LEU A 262 -13.99 -2.95 12.02
N LYS A 263 -14.76 -2.71 10.95
CA LYS A 263 -15.66 -3.71 10.37
C LYS A 263 -14.93 -5.00 9.95
N ARG A 264 -13.66 -4.89 9.49
CA ARG A 264 -12.84 -6.01 9.00
C ARG A 264 -11.84 -6.52 10.03
N ASN A 265 -11.51 -5.70 11.01
CA ASN A 265 -10.56 -6.01 12.08
C ASN A 265 -11.16 -5.64 13.45
N PRO A 266 -12.11 -6.45 13.96
CA PRO A 266 -12.83 -6.15 15.20
C PRO A 266 -11.96 -6.24 16.47
N VAL A 267 -10.74 -6.78 16.35
CA VAL A 267 -9.78 -6.81 17.48
C VAL A 267 -8.98 -5.51 17.61
N SER A 268 -9.04 -4.62 16.62
CA SER A 268 -8.46 -3.28 16.70
C SER A 268 -9.41 -2.31 17.42
N ASN A 269 -8.92 -1.12 17.77
CA ASN A 269 -9.73 -0.10 18.40
C ASN A 269 -9.61 1.25 17.66
N GLU A 270 -10.63 2.08 17.82
CA GLU A 270 -10.75 3.37 17.12
C GLU A 270 -9.56 4.29 17.37
N ALA A 271 -9.07 4.37 18.61
CA ALA A 271 -7.97 5.27 18.96
C ALA A 271 -6.66 4.86 18.25
N ALA A 272 -6.37 3.55 18.22
CA ALA A 272 -5.19 3.01 17.53
C ALA A 272 -5.26 3.27 16.02
N GLU A 273 -6.42 3.00 15.39
CA GLU A 273 -6.57 3.19 13.96
C GLU A 273 -6.60 4.68 13.57
N THR A 274 -7.18 5.56 14.40
CA THR A 274 -7.12 7.01 14.19
C THR A 274 -5.68 7.52 14.23
N MET A 275 -4.89 7.08 15.20
CA MET A 275 -3.46 7.44 15.30
C MET A 275 -2.69 6.94 14.07
N ARG A 276 -2.91 5.68 13.68
CA ARG A 276 -2.25 5.07 12.52
C ARG A 276 -2.61 5.78 11.21
N PHE A 277 -3.89 6.13 11.04
CA PHE A 277 -4.39 6.91 9.92
C PHE A 277 -3.69 8.26 9.82
N ALA A 278 -3.65 9.00 10.92
CA ALA A 278 -3.02 10.32 10.98
C ALA A 278 -1.53 10.26 10.60
N MET A 279 -0.78 9.33 11.19
CA MET A 279 0.64 9.14 10.87
C MET A 279 0.83 8.81 9.39
N PHE A 280 0.06 7.86 8.86
CA PHE A 280 0.18 7.46 7.47
C PHE A 280 -0.16 8.61 6.50
N MET A 281 -1.27 9.31 6.72
CA MET A 281 -1.70 10.40 5.83
C MET A 281 -0.71 11.56 5.84
N ASN A 282 -0.20 11.95 7.02
CA ASN A 282 0.73 13.07 7.15
C ASN A 282 2.14 12.73 6.64
N ASP A 283 2.66 11.55 6.99
CA ASP A 283 4.09 11.26 6.85
C ASP A 283 4.42 10.46 5.59
N ASN A 284 3.43 9.75 5.01
CA ASN A 284 3.69 8.77 3.96
C ASN A 284 2.87 8.98 2.68
N PHE A 285 1.61 9.44 2.81
CA PHE A 285 0.70 9.55 1.68
C PHE A 285 0.71 10.96 1.07
N TYR A 286 0.39 12.01 1.85
CA TYR A 286 0.31 13.39 1.37
C TYR A 286 1.65 14.14 1.49
N THR A 287 2.64 13.72 0.73
CA THR A 287 3.92 14.44 0.57
C THR A 287 3.76 15.66 -0.34
N ASP A 288 4.76 16.53 -0.37
CA ASP A 288 4.79 17.68 -1.30
C ASP A 288 4.70 17.23 -2.76
N GLU A 289 5.34 16.10 -3.11
CA GLU A 289 5.26 15.50 -4.43
C GLU A 289 3.81 15.13 -4.78
N VAL A 290 3.08 14.48 -3.87
CA VAL A 290 1.67 14.10 -4.08
C VAL A 290 0.76 15.32 -4.13
N ARG A 291 0.98 16.32 -3.29
CA ARG A 291 0.22 17.56 -3.31
C ARG A 291 0.38 18.31 -4.62
N LYS A 292 1.57 18.27 -5.22
CA LYS A 292 1.87 18.92 -6.50
C LYS A 292 1.38 18.12 -7.71
N ASN A 293 1.61 16.81 -7.72
CA ASN A 293 1.48 15.96 -8.92
C ASN A 293 0.25 15.04 -8.87
N GLY A 294 -0.48 15.02 -7.74
CA GLY A 294 -1.65 14.17 -7.52
C GLY A 294 -1.31 12.77 -6.99
N VAL A 295 -2.34 12.12 -6.45
CA VAL A 295 -2.25 10.81 -5.82
C VAL A 295 -1.80 9.75 -6.84
N GLY A 296 -0.90 8.88 -6.45
CA GLY A 296 -0.41 7.77 -7.27
C GLY A 296 0.76 8.10 -8.20
N HIS A 297 1.16 9.37 -8.27
CA HIS A 297 2.29 9.80 -9.10
C HIS A 297 3.63 9.19 -8.66
N VAL A 298 4.50 8.96 -9.62
CA VAL A 298 5.90 8.57 -9.42
C VAL A 298 6.80 9.48 -10.25
N ASP A 299 7.73 10.15 -9.60
CA ASP A 299 8.81 10.87 -10.28
C ASP A 299 9.83 9.87 -10.83
N SER A 300 10.00 9.84 -12.15
CA SER A 300 10.87 8.88 -12.82
C SER A 300 12.35 9.04 -12.42
N ALA A 301 12.81 10.27 -12.17
CA ALA A 301 14.19 10.51 -11.77
C ALA A 301 14.42 9.98 -10.33
N ARG A 302 13.46 10.16 -9.42
CA ARG A 302 13.51 9.58 -8.08
C ARG A 302 13.46 8.05 -8.13
N LEU A 303 12.60 7.45 -8.97
CA LEU A 303 12.55 5.99 -9.11
C LEU A 303 13.86 5.43 -9.68
N ALA A 304 14.50 6.15 -10.63
CA ALA A 304 15.83 5.77 -11.12
C ALA A 304 16.86 5.75 -9.99
N ARG A 305 16.91 6.80 -9.15
CA ARG A 305 17.79 6.85 -7.98
C ARG A 305 17.47 5.74 -6.98
N SER A 306 16.19 5.42 -6.77
CA SER A 306 15.77 4.29 -5.91
C SER A 306 16.37 2.97 -6.43
N ILE A 307 16.26 2.71 -7.74
CA ILE A 307 16.86 1.52 -8.37
C ILE A 307 18.38 1.51 -8.17
N ASP A 308 19.06 2.64 -8.35
CA ASP A 308 20.50 2.74 -8.15
C ASP A 308 20.89 2.45 -6.70
N GLN A 309 20.23 3.07 -5.74
CA GLN A 309 20.52 2.88 -4.31
C GLN A 309 20.27 1.45 -3.84
N ILE A 310 19.22 0.78 -4.32
CA ILE A 310 19.02 -0.65 -4.05
C ILE A 310 20.17 -1.46 -4.64
N GLY A 311 20.60 -1.17 -5.87
CA GLY A 311 21.69 -1.86 -6.55
C GLY A 311 23.03 -1.76 -5.86
N GLU A 312 23.27 -0.67 -5.14
CA GLU A 312 24.52 -0.49 -4.38
C GLU A 312 24.73 -1.56 -3.30
N SER A 313 23.66 -2.02 -2.66
CA SER A 313 23.69 -3.05 -1.61
C SER A 313 23.33 -4.44 -2.10
N PHE A 314 22.36 -4.54 -3.01
CA PHE A 314 21.83 -5.80 -3.55
C PHE A 314 22.74 -6.40 -4.64
N LYS A 315 23.43 -5.57 -5.43
CA LYS A 315 24.30 -5.98 -6.56
C LYS A 315 23.54 -6.79 -7.62
N TYR A 316 22.82 -6.09 -8.47
CA TYR A 316 22.02 -6.72 -9.54
C TYR A 316 22.84 -7.66 -10.43
N SER A 317 22.21 -8.77 -10.81
CA SER A 317 22.61 -9.60 -11.96
C SER A 317 22.06 -9.00 -13.25
N ASN A 318 20.84 -8.47 -13.22
CA ASN A 318 20.18 -7.78 -14.32
C ASN A 318 19.45 -6.54 -13.78
N LYS A 319 20.14 -5.41 -13.75
CA LYS A 319 19.55 -4.16 -13.26
C LYS A 319 18.26 -3.83 -14.00
N PRO A 320 17.09 -3.78 -13.32
CA PRO A 320 15.84 -3.47 -13.97
C PRO A 320 15.79 -2.00 -14.42
N LYS A 321 15.07 -1.75 -15.52
CA LYS A 321 14.73 -0.39 -15.97
C LYS A 321 13.48 0.11 -15.24
N ILE A 322 13.25 1.41 -15.25
CA ILE A 322 12.01 2.01 -14.71
C ILE A 322 10.77 1.33 -15.30
N SER A 323 10.75 1.15 -16.63
CA SER A 323 9.65 0.51 -17.34
C SER A 323 9.39 -0.96 -16.98
N ASP A 324 10.36 -1.64 -16.36
CA ASP A 324 10.19 -2.99 -15.84
C ASP A 324 9.50 -3.00 -14.47
N ILE A 325 9.51 -1.87 -13.77
CA ILE A 325 9.06 -1.73 -12.38
C ILE A 325 7.71 -1.00 -12.30
N TYR A 326 7.54 0.09 -13.06
CA TYR A 326 6.39 0.98 -12.95
C TYR A 326 5.83 1.37 -14.31
N THR A 327 4.52 1.58 -14.35
CA THR A 327 3.82 2.22 -15.47
C THR A 327 2.71 3.13 -14.93
N ASP A 328 2.58 4.31 -15.51
CA ASP A 328 1.52 5.29 -15.23
C ASP A 328 0.31 5.16 -16.17
N GLU A 329 0.37 4.21 -17.11
CA GLU A 329 -0.66 3.93 -18.11
C GLU A 329 -2.07 3.76 -17.51
N PHE A 330 -2.14 3.26 -16.28
CA PHE A 330 -3.39 2.97 -15.58
C PHE A 330 -3.84 4.10 -14.63
N LEU A 331 -3.06 5.15 -14.49
CA LEU A 331 -3.47 6.31 -13.70
C LEU A 331 -4.57 7.11 -14.43
N PRO A 332 -5.61 7.55 -13.72
CA PRO A 332 -6.58 8.47 -14.30
C PRO A 332 -5.94 9.84 -14.58
N PRO A 333 -6.61 10.70 -15.36
CA PRO A 333 -6.14 12.06 -15.61
C PRO A 333 -5.79 12.80 -14.32
N ALA A 334 -4.85 13.75 -14.39
CA ALA A 334 -4.36 14.51 -13.23
C ALA A 334 -5.50 15.19 -12.43
N SER A 335 -6.55 15.65 -13.14
CA SER A 335 -7.73 16.27 -12.51
C SER A 335 -8.50 15.33 -11.59
N GLU A 336 -8.55 14.02 -11.87
CA GLU A 336 -9.25 13.01 -11.05
C GLU A 336 -8.44 12.54 -9.84
N ARG A 337 -7.13 12.79 -9.83
CA ARG A 337 -6.20 12.40 -8.75
C ARG A 337 -5.58 13.59 -8.04
N ALA A 338 -6.00 14.80 -8.38
CA ALA A 338 -5.57 16.00 -7.68
C ALA A 338 -6.01 15.98 -6.20
N VAL A 339 -5.14 16.44 -5.32
CA VAL A 339 -5.48 16.56 -3.89
C VAL A 339 -6.39 17.78 -3.72
N PRO A 340 -7.65 17.62 -3.25
CA PRO A 340 -8.54 18.74 -3.01
C PRO A 340 -7.93 19.76 -2.04
N ALA A 341 -8.16 21.07 -2.26
CA ALA A 341 -7.60 22.14 -1.44
C ALA A 341 -7.92 21.95 0.07
N ALA A 342 -9.13 21.50 0.40
CA ALA A 342 -9.53 21.21 1.78
C ALA A 342 -8.73 20.08 2.45
N ILE A 343 -8.18 19.14 1.65
CA ILE A 343 -7.31 18.07 2.11
C ILE A 343 -5.85 18.52 2.09
N ALA A 344 -5.45 19.29 1.08
CA ALA A 344 -4.09 19.73 0.91
C ALA A 344 -3.55 20.54 2.10
N SER A 345 -4.41 21.30 2.78
CA SER A 345 -4.08 22.08 3.99
C SER A 345 -4.35 21.33 5.29
N LYS A 346 -4.96 20.13 5.22
CA LYS A 346 -5.35 19.37 6.42
C LYS A 346 -4.13 18.69 7.04
N LYS A 347 -4.04 18.80 8.36
CA LYS A 347 -3.22 17.96 9.22
C LYS A 347 -4.15 16.95 9.88
N PHE A 348 -3.88 15.67 9.65
CA PHE A 348 -4.70 14.58 10.16
C PHE A 348 -4.38 14.25 11.61
#